data_c56ff86f331c0bffdfc02db240030f23
#
_entry.id   c56ff86f331c0bffdfc02db240030f23
#
_cell.length_a   1.000
_cell.length_b   1.000
_cell.length_c   1.000
_cell.angle_alpha   90.00
_cell.angle_beta   90.00
_cell.angle_gamma   90.00
#
_symmetry.space_group_name_H-M   'P 1'
#
loop_
_entity.id
_entity.type
_entity.pdbx_description
1 polymer ?
#
loop_
_entity_poly.entity_id
_entity_poly.type
_entity_poly.pdbx_seq_one_letter_code
_entity_poly.pdbx_strand_id
1 'polypeptide(L)'
;MNPNDWNDDEEEDNFNLALSQRTEELYRIPNREVGPDGLIEAVVLPLRDLVIFPRMVTPIFVGREGSLLAVQDAQRKEQTVIGLTQKDPEMENPGIEDFLPVGVEMAVGRLLQMPDGSYSALVQGRRRVEIVEFVKTQPYIKVRARVIVEPTAADRQIQAHMRTALDLFDRCVQLDRSEEHTSELQSQR
;
A
#
# COMPACT_ATOMS: atom_id res chain seq x y z
N MET A 1 33.66 -7.49 25.00
CA MET A 1 32.19 -7.43 25.16
C MET A 1 31.84 -5.97 25.10
N ASN A 2 31.26 -5.54 23.98
CA ASN A 2 31.02 -4.14 23.68
C ASN A 2 29.71 -3.71 24.38
N PRO A 3 29.64 -2.60 25.15
CA PRO A 3 28.43 -2.21 25.87
C PRO A 3 27.25 -1.81 24.98
N ASN A 4 27.43 -1.71 23.66
CA ASN A 4 26.40 -1.32 22.70
C ASN A 4 25.62 -2.50 22.08
N ASP A 5 25.98 -3.76 22.33
CA ASP A 5 25.32 -4.94 21.71
C ASP A 5 23.94 -5.25 22.32
N TRP A 6 23.56 -4.62 23.43
CA TRP A 6 22.30 -4.93 24.14
C TRP A 6 21.11 -4.00 23.79
N ASN A 7 21.37 -2.86 23.14
CA ASN A 7 20.30 -1.91 22.81
C ASN A 7 19.63 -2.20 21.46
N ASP A 8 20.34 -2.80 20.52
CA ASP A 8 19.82 -3.02 19.16
C ASP A 8 18.70 -4.06 19.14
N ASP A 9 18.83 -5.15 19.90
CA ASP A 9 17.81 -6.21 19.99
C ASP A 9 16.50 -5.71 20.65
N GLU A 10 16.61 -4.88 21.71
CA GLU A 10 15.42 -4.31 22.37
C GLU A 10 14.71 -3.24 21.50
N GLU A 11 15.44 -2.49 20.69
CA GLU A 11 14.87 -1.52 19.76
C GLU A 11 14.20 -2.22 18.57
N GLU A 12 14.77 -3.31 18.04
CA GLU A 12 14.15 -4.13 17.01
C GLU A 12 12.87 -4.83 17.50
N ASP A 13 12.87 -5.40 18.70
CA ASP A 13 11.71 -6.04 19.30
C ASP A 13 10.58 -5.04 19.55
N ASN A 14 10.88 -3.85 20.04
CA ASN A 14 9.92 -2.77 20.23
C ASN A 14 9.35 -2.26 18.89
N PHE A 15 10.18 -2.14 17.86
CA PHE A 15 9.74 -1.75 16.52
C PHE A 15 8.83 -2.80 15.90
N ASN A 16 9.19 -4.08 15.99
CA ASN A 16 8.41 -5.21 15.48
C ASN A 16 7.05 -5.33 16.21
N LEU A 17 7.02 -5.12 17.52
CA LEU A 17 5.79 -5.13 18.31
C LEU A 17 4.87 -3.95 17.91
N ALA A 18 5.43 -2.76 17.75
CA ALA A 18 4.68 -1.58 17.32
C ALA A 18 4.13 -1.75 15.88
N LEU A 19 4.89 -2.37 14.99
CA LEU A 19 4.47 -2.66 13.63
C LEU A 19 3.35 -3.70 13.61
N SER A 20 3.45 -4.75 14.43
CA SER A 20 2.42 -5.79 14.55
C SER A 20 1.10 -5.20 15.05
N GLN A 21 1.11 -4.39 16.10
CA GLN A 21 -0.08 -3.73 16.64
C GLN A 21 -0.75 -2.81 15.60
N ARG A 22 0.04 -2.06 14.84
CA ARG A 22 -0.48 -1.19 13.77
C ARG A 22 -1.08 -1.99 12.62
N THR A 23 -0.52 -3.15 12.32
CA THR A 23 -1.06 -4.04 11.29
C THR A 23 -2.40 -4.63 11.73
N GLU A 24 -2.55 -5.01 13.02
CA GLU A 24 -3.82 -5.48 13.56
C GLU A 24 -4.93 -4.43 13.48
N GLU A 25 -4.62 -3.15 13.70
CA GLU A 25 -5.59 -2.06 13.54
C GLU A 25 -6.19 -2.02 12.12
N LEU A 26 -5.36 -2.28 11.10
CA LEU A 26 -5.82 -2.31 9.70
C LEU A 26 -6.84 -3.41 9.46
N TYR A 27 -6.67 -4.59 10.06
CA TYR A 27 -7.59 -5.71 9.89
C TYR A 27 -8.98 -5.46 10.50
N ARG A 28 -9.11 -4.54 11.44
CA ARG A 28 -10.39 -4.17 12.06
C ARG A 28 -11.26 -3.30 11.15
N ILE A 29 -10.67 -2.60 10.18
CA ILE A 29 -11.40 -1.76 9.25
C ILE A 29 -12.07 -2.67 8.20
N PRO A 30 -13.42 -2.72 8.13
CA PRO A 30 -14.11 -3.58 7.19
C PRO A 30 -13.96 -3.06 5.75
N ASN A 31 -14.05 -3.98 4.79
CA ASN A 31 -14.20 -3.58 3.39
C ASN A 31 -15.52 -2.83 3.22
N ARG A 32 -15.57 -1.93 2.22
CA ARG A 32 -16.82 -1.25 1.90
C ARG A 32 -17.87 -2.23 1.43
N GLU A 33 -19.09 -2.01 1.88
CA GLU A 33 -20.25 -2.73 1.39
C GLU A 33 -20.49 -2.37 -0.07
N VAL A 34 -20.82 -3.39 -0.87
CA VAL A 34 -21.20 -3.22 -2.26
C VAL A 34 -22.67 -2.85 -2.32
N GLY A 35 -22.97 -1.72 -2.94
CA GLY A 35 -24.33 -1.24 -3.09
C GLY A 35 -25.19 -2.14 -3.98
N PRO A 36 -26.50 -1.89 -4.06
CA PRO A 36 -27.42 -2.65 -4.91
C PRO A 36 -27.07 -2.60 -6.41
N ASP A 37 -26.34 -1.57 -6.81
CA ASP A 37 -25.84 -1.33 -8.16
C ASP A 37 -24.51 -2.05 -8.46
N GLY A 38 -23.97 -2.83 -7.50
CA GLY A 38 -22.70 -3.54 -7.63
C GLY A 38 -21.48 -2.65 -7.44
N LEU A 39 -21.66 -1.40 -7.01
CA LEU A 39 -20.59 -0.41 -6.83
C LEU A 39 -20.32 -0.13 -5.36
N ILE A 40 -19.10 0.30 -5.10
CA ILE A 40 -18.70 0.92 -3.82
C ILE A 40 -18.47 2.41 -4.04
N GLU A 41 -18.75 3.22 -3.02
CA GLU A 41 -18.46 4.66 -3.04
C GLU A 41 -17.39 4.95 -2.00
N ALA A 42 -16.26 5.52 -2.42
CA ALA A 42 -15.14 5.77 -1.55
C ALA A 42 -14.40 7.08 -1.89
N VAL A 43 -13.69 7.60 -0.90
CA VAL A 43 -12.73 8.68 -1.12
C VAL A 43 -11.47 8.14 -1.77
N VAL A 44 -10.82 8.96 -2.59
CA VAL A 44 -9.58 8.61 -3.29
C VAL A 44 -8.39 9.20 -2.55
N LEU A 45 -7.36 8.38 -2.41
CA LEU A 45 -6.03 8.81 -2.03
C LEU A 45 -5.12 8.72 -3.26
N PRO A 46 -4.71 9.85 -3.84
CA PRO A 46 -3.78 9.87 -4.96
C PRO A 46 -2.42 9.31 -4.57
N LEU A 47 -1.95 8.32 -5.33
CA LEU A 47 -0.63 7.71 -5.17
C LEU A 47 0.28 8.21 -6.30
N ARG A 48 1.47 8.74 -5.98
CA ARG A 48 2.42 9.24 -6.98
C ARG A 48 3.23 8.09 -7.57
N ASP A 49 4.29 7.68 -6.91
CA ASP A 49 5.27 6.70 -7.41
C ASP A 49 5.03 5.29 -6.87
N LEU A 50 3.83 5.02 -6.42
CA LEU A 50 3.50 3.77 -5.74
C LEU A 50 2.27 3.12 -6.35
N VAL A 51 2.39 1.81 -6.59
CA VAL A 51 1.27 0.93 -6.90
C VAL A 51 1.07 -0.02 -5.73
N ILE A 52 -0.13 -0.01 -5.16
CA ILE A 52 -0.48 -0.91 -4.05
C ILE A 52 -1.22 -2.11 -4.63
N PHE A 53 -0.84 -3.29 -4.17
CA PHE A 53 -1.50 -4.54 -4.53
C PHE A 53 -2.35 -5.08 -3.37
N PRO A 54 -3.37 -5.92 -3.65
CA PRO A 54 -4.10 -6.63 -2.60
C PRO A 54 -3.15 -7.39 -1.67
N ARG A 55 -3.41 -7.31 -0.35
CA ARG A 55 -2.61 -7.88 0.75
C ARG A 55 -1.27 -7.21 1.03
N MET A 56 -0.83 -6.28 0.20
CA MET A 56 0.37 -5.50 0.47
C MET A 56 0.13 -4.57 1.67
N VAL A 57 1.07 -4.56 2.61
CA VAL A 57 1.13 -3.61 3.73
C VAL A 57 2.36 -2.74 3.53
N THR A 58 2.16 -1.43 3.51
CA THR A 58 3.26 -0.49 3.27
C THR A 58 2.97 0.87 3.93
N PRO A 59 3.98 1.60 4.39
CA PRO A 59 3.80 2.99 4.77
C PRO A 59 3.60 3.87 3.52
N ILE A 60 2.76 4.89 3.67
CA ILE A 60 2.58 5.94 2.66
C ILE A 60 2.73 7.31 3.30
N PHE A 61 3.14 8.29 2.51
CA PHE A 61 3.21 9.68 2.93
C PHE A 61 1.97 10.44 2.44
N VAL A 62 1.37 11.22 3.34
CA VAL A 62 0.18 12.04 3.07
C VAL A 62 0.56 13.50 3.28
N GLY A 63 0.98 14.17 2.21
CA GLY A 63 1.45 15.55 2.28
C GLY A 63 0.45 16.59 1.76
N ARG A 64 -0.52 16.18 0.92
CA ARG A 64 -1.51 17.10 0.34
C ARG A 64 -2.70 17.29 1.29
N GLU A 65 -3.19 18.53 1.40
CA GLU A 65 -4.33 18.87 2.25
C GLU A 65 -5.59 18.05 1.90
N GLY A 66 -5.92 17.94 0.61
CA GLY A 66 -7.05 17.12 0.16
C GLY A 66 -6.92 15.64 0.51
N SER A 67 -5.70 15.07 0.42
CA SER A 67 -5.41 13.70 0.82
C SER A 67 -5.56 13.51 2.34
N LEU A 68 -5.08 14.47 3.12
CA LEU A 68 -5.21 14.45 4.58
C LEU A 68 -6.68 14.48 4.99
N LEU A 69 -7.48 15.38 4.41
CA LEU A 69 -8.92 15.47 4.67
C LEU A 69 -9.66 14.18 4.28
N ALA A 70 -9.29 13.57 3.15
CA ALA A 70 -9.85 12.30 2.68
C ALA A 70 -9.58 11.16 3.68
N VAL A 71 -8.34 11.03 4.15
CA VAL A 71 -7.93 10.01 5.12
C VAL A 71 -8.62 10.24 6.47
N GLN A 72 -8.65 11.48 6.97
CA GLN A 72 -9.31 11.81 8.24
C GLN A 72 -10.82 11.52 8.20
N ASP A 73 -11.48 11.82 7.06
CA ASP A 73 -12.91 11.50 6.89
C ASP A 73 -13.16 9.99 6.89
N ALA A 74 -12.30 9.23 6.21
CA ALA A 74 -12.37 7.78 6.17
C ALA A 74 -12.12 7.15 7.56
N GLN A 75 -11.11 7.61 8.29
CA GLN A 75 -10.81 7.13 9.65
C GLN A 75 -11.96 7.40 10.63
N ARG A 76 -12.54 8.60 10.58
CA ARG A 76 -13.69 8.96 11.43
C ARG A 76 -14.91 8.07 11.20
N LYS A 77 -15.05 7.55 9.98
CA LYS A 77 -16.15 6.66 9.58
C LYS A 77 -15.79 5.18 9.64
N GLU A 78 -14.57 4.85 10.05
CA GLU A 78 -14.02 3.49 10.04
C GLU A 78 -14.16 2.81 8.66
N GLN A 79 -13.83 3.55 7.61
CA GLN A 79 -14.01 3.13 6.23
C GLN A 79 -12.68 3.07 5.49
N THR A 80 -12.63 2.17 4.50
CA THR A 80 -11.51 2.10 3.54
C THR A 80 -11.51 3.29 2.57
N VAL A 81 -10.37 3.52 1.94
CA VAL A 81 -10.19 4.49 0.85
C VAL A 81 -9.80 3.74 -0.43
N ILE A 82 -9.82 4.42 -1.57
CA ILE A 82 -9.27 3.88 -2.82
C ILE A 82 -7.93 4.57 -3.09
N GLY A 83 -6.85 3.79 -3.11
CA GLY A 83 -5.57 4.22 -3.64
C GLY A 83 -5.62 4.22 -5.15
N LEU A 84 -5.36 5.37 -5.77
CA LEU A 84 -5.43 5.53 -7.21
C LEU A 84 -4.13 6.17 -7.72
N THR A 85 -3.40 5.43 -8.55
CA THR A 85 -2.08 5.85 -9.03
C THR A 85 -2.21 6.92 -10.12
N GLN A 86 -1.45 8.01 -9.96
CA GLN A 86 -1.31 9.05 -10.98
C GLN A 86 -0.49 8.52 -12.17
N LYS A 87 -0.84 8.96 -13.39
CA LYS A 87 -0.06 8.64 -14.59
C LYS A 87 1.27 9.39 -14.62
N ASP A 88 1.25 10.63 -14.16
CA ASP A 88 2.44 11.47 -14.03
C ASP A 88 2.64 11.83 -12.55
N PRO A 89 3.72 11.31 -11.91
CA PRO A 89 4.00 11.56 -10.49
C PRO A 89 4.37 13.01 -10.20
N GLU A 90 4.90 13.76 -11.17
CA GLU A 90 5.32 15.15 -10.99
C GLU A 90 4.13 16.13 -10.96
N MET A 91 2.96 15.70 -11.42
CA MET A 91 1.77 16.54 -11.44
C MET A 91 1.25 16.82 -10.02
N GLU A 92 1.28 18.07 -9.61
CA GLU A 92 0.85 18.47 -8.27
C GLU A 92 -0.67 18.39 -8.09
N ASN A 93 -1.45 18.78 -9.10
CA ASN A 93 -2.91 18.84 -9.07
C ASN A 93 -3.50 17.99 -10.19
N PRO A 94 -3.55 16.64 -10.03
CA PRO A 94 -4.08 15.77 -11.06
C PRO A 94 -5.57 15.97 -11.27
N GLY A 95 -5.97 16.07 -12.54
CA GLY A 95 -7.36 15.97 -12.97
C GLY A 95 -7.84 14.51 -12.98
N ILE A 96 -9.09 14.31 -13.39
CA ILE A 96 -9.71 12.97 -13.45
C ILE A 96 -8.97 12.07 -14.46
N GLU A 97 -8.56 12.63 -15.59
CA GLU A 97 -7.88 11.97 -16.70
C GLU A 97 -6.43 11.54 -16.37
N ASP A 98 -5.86 12.11 -15.31
CA ASP A 98 -4.47 11.87 -14.91
C ASP A 98 -4.30 10.66 -14.01
N PHE A 99 -5.39 9.94 -13.71
CA PHE A 99 -5.35 8.71 -12.94
C PHE A 99 -5.43 7.47 -13.83
N LEU A 100 -4.85 6.37 -13.33
CA LEU A 100 -5.11 5.05 -13.89
C LEU A 100 -6.54 4.61 -13.58
N PRO A 101 -7.20 3.87 -14.49
CA PRO A 101 -8.62 3.49 -14.31
C PRO A 101 -8.84 2.42 -13.24
N VAL A 102 -7.78 1.71 -12.84
CA VAL A 102 -7.81 0.66 -11.83
C VAL A 102 -7.04 1.12 -10.61
N GLY A 103 -7.68 1.03 -9.46
CA GLY A 103 -7.09 1.29 -8.16
C GLY A 103 -7.24 0.12 -7.20
N VAL A 104 -6.90 0.35 -5.94
CA VAL A 104 -7.00 -0.64 -4.87
C VAL A 104 -7.78 -0.04 -3.69
N GLU A 105 -8.83 -0.72 -3.26
CA GLU A 105 -9.45 -0.45 -1.98
C GLU A 105 -8.46 -0.83 -0.88
N MET A 106 -8.23 0.07 0.07
CA MET A 106 -7.25 -0.13 1.13
C MET A 106 -7.73 0.40 2.48
N ALA A 107 -7.36 -0.29 3.53
CA ALA A 107 -7.46 0.20 4.90
C ALA A 107 -6.30 1.17 5.16
N VAL A 108 -6.57 2.24 5.90
CA VAL A 108 -5.56 3.23 6.30
C VAL A 108 -5.51 3.30 7.82
N GLY A 109 -4.36 2.95 8.37
CA GLY A 109 -4.09 3.04 9.81
C GLY A 109 -3.96 4.48 10.29
N ARG A 110 -3.58 4.62 11.55
CA ARG A 110 -3.44 5.91 12.21
C ARG A 110 -2.44 6.82 11.49
N LEU A 111 -2.81 8.08 11.31
CA LEU A 111 -1.90 9.12 10.81
C LEU A 111 -0.86 9.46 11.88
N LEU A 112 0.39 9.44 11.50
CA LEU A 112 1.53 9.85 12.32
C LEU A 112 2.10 11.13 11.74
N GLN A 113 2.20 12.16 12.56
CA GLN A 113 2.86 13.39 12.17
C GLN A 113 4.37 13.20 12.21
N MET A 114 5.03 13.53 11.12
CA MET A 114 6.49 13.48 10.98
C MET A 114 7.11 14.81 11.43
N PRO A 115 8.42 14.82 11.78
CA PRO A 115 9.10 16.04 12.22
C PRO A 115 9.10 17.18 11.19
N ASP A 116 9.00 16.88 9.91
CA ASP A 116 8.92 17.83 8.80
C ASP A 116 7.49 18.39 8.58
N GLY A 117 6.53 18.01 9.42
CA GLY A 117 5.13 18.44 9.32
C GLY A 117 4.27 17.62 8.36
N SER A 118 4.86 16.68 7.61
CA SER A 118 4.11 15.72 6.80
C SER A 118 3.43 14.64 7.67
N TYR A 119 2.59 13.82 7.06
CA TYR A 119 1.96 12.69 7.73
C TYR A 119 2.34 11.38 7.06
N SER A 120 2.50 10.34 7.86
CA SER A 120 2.66 8.96 7.39
C SER A 120 1.54 8.10 7.95
N ALA A 121 1.11 7.11 7.17
CA ALA A 121 0.16 6.10 7.63
C ALA A 121 0.54 4.74 7.06
N LEU A 122 0.34 3.68 7.84
CA LEU A 122 0.41 2.33 7.34
C LEU A 122 -0.89 2.01 6.59
N VAL A 123 -0.78 1.45 5.38
CA VAL A 123 -1.95 1.05 4.58
C VAL A 123 -1.88 -0.43 4.25
N GLN A 124 -3.06 -1.03 4.07
CA GLN A 124 -3.19 -2.41 3.60
C GLN A 124 -4.12 -2.46 2.40
N GLY A 125 -3.60 -2.94 1.26
CA GLY A 125 -4.40 -3.23 0.08
C GLY A 125 -5.38 -4.38 0.33
N ARG A 126 -6.63 -4.23 -0.13
CA ARG A 126 -7.71 -5.19 0.07
C ARG A 126 -8.09 -5.90 -1.22
N ARG A 127 -8.63 -5.18 -2.17
CA ARG A 127 -9.13 -5.69 -3.45
C ARG A 127 -9.00 -4.64 -4.54
N ARG A 128 -8.82 -5.07 -5.77
CA ARG A 128 -8.76 -4.18 -6.92
C ARG A 128 -10.15 -3.65 -7.24
N VAL A 129 -10.19 -2.42 -7.70
CA VAL A 129 -11.42 -1.74 -8.11
C VAL A 129 -11.21 -1.02 -9.43
N GLU A 130 -12.22 -1.02 -10.27
CA GLU A 130 -12.28 -0.24 -11.51
C GLU A 130 -13.11 1.01 -11.26
N ILE A 131 -12.57 2.19 -11.59
CA ILE A 131 -13.28 3.45 -11.43
C ILE A 131 -14.36 3.56 -12.50
N VAL A 132 -15.59 3.77 -12.06
CA VAL A 132 -16.76 3.94 -12.94
C VAL A 132 -17.11 5.40 -13.09
N GLU A 133 -17.09 6.16 -11.99
CA GLU A 133 -17.53 7.54 -11.97
C GLU A 133 -16.81 8.35 -10.89
N PHE A 134 -16.48 9.60 -11.22
CA PHE A 134 -16.01 10.59 -10.25
C PHE A 134 -17.21 11.41 -9.74
N VAL A 135 -17.55 11.20 -8.47
CA VAL A 135 -18.72 11.82 -7.84
C VAL A 135 -18.46 13.28 -7.48
N LYS A 136 -17.27 13.56 -6.98
CA LYS A 136 -16.80 14.92 -6.67
C LYS A 136 -15.26 14.97 -6.63
N THR A 137 -14.73 16.20 -6.79
CA THR A 137 -13.29 16.46 -6.80
C THR A 137 -12.82 17.34 -5.63
N GLN A 138 -13.71 18.07 -4.99
CA GLN A 138 -13.39 18.99 -3.90
C GLN A 138 -14.24 18.71 -2.65
N PRO A 139 -13.72 18.89 -1.40
CA PRO A 139 -12.32 19.23 -1.07
C PRO A 139 -11.36 18.06 -1.27
N TYR A 140 -11.84 16.87 -1.51
CA TYR A 140 -11.13 15.67 -1.89
C TYR A 140 -11.93 14.85 -2.90
N ILE A 141 -11.23 14.01 -3.64
CA ILE A 141 -11.85 13.19 -4.70
C ILE A 141 -12.67 12.06 -4.08
N LYS A 142 -13.87 11.84 -4.62
CA LYS A 142 -14.76 10.74 -4.28
C LYS A 142 -15.23 10.06 -5.55
N VAL A 143 -15.23 8.75 -5.57
CA VAL A 143 -15.57 7.94 -6.75
C VAL A 143 -16.57 6.85 -6.43
N ARG A 144 -17.25 6.38 -7.48
CA ARG A 144 -17.94 5.11 -7.51
C ARG A 144 -17.09 4.12 -8.30
N ALA A 145 -16.89 2.94 -7.76
CA ALA A 145 -15.99 1.96 -8.32
C ALA A 145 -16.60 0.56 -8.25
N ARG A 146 -16.30 -0.26 -9.25
CA ARG A 146 -16.68 -1.67 -9.31
C ARG A 146 -15.56 -2.52 -8.72
N VAL A 147 -15.91 -3.43 -7.82
CA VAL A 147 -14.94 -4.41 -7.30
C VAL A 147 -14.59 -5.41 -8.40
N ILE A 148 -13.31 -5.58 -8.66
CA ILE A 148 -12.80 -6.58 -9.58
C ILE A 148 -12.75 -7.91 -8.83
N VAL A 149 -13.55 -8.86 -9.29
CA VAL A 149 -13.56 -10.22 -8.73
C VAL A 149 -12.39 -11.00 -9.31
N GLU A 150 -11.45 -11.38 -8.44
CA GLU A 150 -10.32 -12.21 -8.84
C GLU A 150 -10.77 -13.66 -9.02
N PRO A 151 -10.36 -14.34 -10.12
CA PRO A 151 -10.64 -15.74 -10.27
C PRO A 151 -9.92 -16.55 -9.18
N THR A 152 -10.69 -17.36 -8.44
CA THR A 152 -10.19 -18.12 -7.27
C THR A 152 -9.48 -19.41 -7.66
N ALA A 153 -9.72 -19.92 -8.85
CA ALA A 153 -9.14 -21.17 -9.33
C ALA A 153 -7.94 -20.90 -10.22
N ALA A 154 -6.75 -21.17 -9.69
CA ALA A 154 -5.56 -21.25 -10.53
C ALA A 154 -5.62 -22.56 -11.34
N ASP A 155 -5.74 -22.45 -12.66
CA ASP A 155 -5.54 -23.55 -13.59
C ASP A 155 -4.14 -24.18 -13.38
N ARG A 156 -3.98 -25.46 -13.75
CA ARG A 156 -2.68 -26.17 -13.67
C ARG A 156 -1.56 -25.41 -14.39
N GLN A 157 -1.89 -24.76 -15.51
CA GLN A 157 -0.95 -23.96 -16.26
C GLN A 157 -0.49 -22.73 -15.46
N ILE A 158 -1.41 -22.01 -14.82
CA ILE A 158 -1.10 -20.87 -13.94
C ILE A 158 -0.23 -21.32 -12.75
N GLN A 159 -0.56 -22.47 -12.14
CA GLN A 159 0.25 -23.03 -11.06
C GLN A 159 1.67 -23.38 -11.50
N ALA A 160 1.84 -23.92 -12.70
CA ALA A 160 3.16 -24.21 -13.26
C ALA A 160 3.97 -22.92 -13.48
N HIS A 161 3.34 -21.88 -14.05
CA HIS A 161 4.00 -20.57 -14.23
C HIS A 161 4.36 -19.90 -12.90
N MET A 162 3.51 -19.99 -11.90
CA MET A 162 3.82 -19.50 -10.55
C MET A 162 5.04 -20.19 -9.94
N ARG A 163 5.14 -21.51 -10.05
CA ARG A 163 6.33 -22.25 -9.57
C ARG A 163 7.59 -21.79 -10.31
N THR A 164 7.52 -21.69 -11.63
CA THR A 164 8.66 -21.23 -12.44
C THR A 164 9.08 -19.82 -12.04
N ALA A 165 8.12 -18.91 -11.79
CA ALA A 165 8.42 -17.55 -11.35
C ALA A 165 9.09 -17.53 -9.97
N LEU A 166 8.63 -18.35 -9.03
CA LEU A 166 9.23 -18.47 -7.70
C LEU A 166 10.65 -19.04 -7.80
N ASP A 167 10.86 -20.11 -8.58
CA ASP A 167 12.19 -20.72 -8.78
C ASP A 167 13.18 -19.71 -9.40
N LEU A 168 12.72 -18.88 -10.35
CA LEU A 168 13.53 -17.83 -10.95
C LEU A 168 13.87 -16.73 -9.94
N PHE A 169 12.91 -16.34 -9.12
CA PHE A 169 13.11 -15.34 -8.08
C PHE A 169 14.13 -15.82 -7.05
N ASP A 170 14.00 -17.06 -6.55
CA ASP A 170 14.95 -17.66 -5.62
C ASP A 170 16.37 -17.69 -6.19
N ARG A 171 16.51 -18.01 -7.48
CA ARG A 171 17.80 -17.97 -8.17
C ARG A 171 18.38 -16.57 -8.25
N CYS A 172 17.56 -15.54 -8.50
CA CYS A 172 18.00 -14.15 -8.49
C CYS A 172 18.52 -13.74 -7.10
N VAL A 173 17.79 -14.07 -6.05
CA VAL A 173 18.19 -13.76 -4.66
C VAL A 173 19.50 -14.48 -4.29
N GLN A 174 19.69 -15.73 -4.72
CA GLN A 174 20.94 -16.46 -4.47
C GLN A 174 22.15 -15.85 -5.19
N LEU A 175 21.95 -15.34 -6.42
CA LEU A 175 23.00 -14.67 -7.18
C LEU A 175 23.41 -13.36 -6.51
N ASP A 176 22.46 -12.56 -6.06
CA ASP A 176 22.69 -11.29 -5.38
C ASP A 176 23.52 -11.49 -4.09
N ARG A 177 23.12 -12.45 -3.25
CA ARG A 177 23.87 -12.80 -2.04
C ARG A 177 25.29 -13.30 -2.31
N SER A 178 25.52 -13.98 -3.44
CA SER A 178 26.85 -14.46 -3.79
C SER A 178 27.79 -13.33 -4.22
N GLU A 179 27.26 -12.25 -4.79
CA GLU A 179 28.03 -11.06 -5.16
C GLU A 179 28.44 -10.23 -3.94
N GLU A 180 27.55 -10.09 -2.93
CA GLU A 180 27.89 -9.40 -1.68
C GLU A 180 29.05 -10.08 -0.95
N HIS A 181 29.03 -11.41 -0.80
CA HIS A 181 30.12 -12.17 -0.17
C HIS A 181 31.46 -12.06 -0.94
N THR A 182 31.41 -11.91 -2.26
CA THR A 182 32.64 -11.79 -3.06
C THR A 182 33.26 -10.40 -2.91
N SER A 183 32.43 -9.37 -2.74
CA SER A 183 32.86 -7.98 -2.54
C SER A 183 33.50 -7.76 -1.17
N GLU A 184 32.98 -8.40 -0.12
CA GLU A 184 33.57 -8.33 1.24
C GLU A 184 34.95 -8.96 1.31
N LEU A 185 35.18 -10.08 0.63
CA LEU A 185 36.49 -10.76 0.58
C LEU A 185 37.54 -9.98 -0.21
N GLN A 186 37.12 -9.12 -1.17
CA GLN A 186 38.04 -8.28 -1.93
C GLN A 186 38.42 -6.98 -1.20
N SER A 187 37.60 -6.51 -0.28
CA SER A 187 37.87 -5.30 0.53
C SER A 187 38.82 -5.53 1.71
N GLN A 188 39.18 -6.80 2.01
CA GLN A 188 40.08 -7.20 3.12
C GLN A 188 41.52 -7.55 2.66
N ARG A 189 41.88 -7.17 1.42
CA ARG A 189 43.24 -7.38 0.91
C ARG A 189 43.98 -6.04 0.69
#